data_ac22c9ce99e3752d3236aaea41172df0
#
_entry.id   ac22c9ce99e3752d3236aaea41172df0
#
_cell.length_a   1.000
_cell.length_b   1.000
_cell.length_c   1.000
_cell.angle_alpha   90.00
_cell.angle_beta   90.00
_cell.angle_gamma   90.00
#
_symmetry.space_group_name_H-M   'P 1'
#
loop_
_entity.id
_entity.type
_entity.pdbx_description
1 polymer ?
#
loop_
_entity_poly.entity_id
_entity_poly.type
_entity_poly.pdbx_seq_one_letter_code
_entity_poly.pdbx_strand_id
1 'polypeptide(L)'
;MSTEIPNKKKDLNKKEMEVKFITDLESEIYKLNQNIFHIPLNFTSNKLNELLNKLLSLNEPKNFSFFINNIKLTKNLNEFLSENKIITENQIEIYYLLEINEPQKTNTIKENEWIKNIQILKEMKFSNKNSNFCVGLFNGEISFYNSNNKIYTLKNLENSVDEDCLGLLTCLKYYVDSNNNKMLIRCLKNSNNKLEIYNINPELNSYNLLYKNNKILDESYLNVDINPINFNIIAMAGQQNKKGIIDIFDINNLSLNKTNSKKKRKIDFTELNPIFTFNEVHYSETNLVNFLNEEYLISCGDDFNINIFNINKKNLYLNFNTNYKNPTSLIRFNNNSFLIGFNDGLIKLYDIKQNEKQNNIFFKDPKAFTGYISDISLCNDKENYSNTFVTSSYDSNVKIWDIRGGRLPLIKINSEEDEKIFSVKFNGLNNIIFGGDGSRVNTYTF
;
A
#
# COMPACT_ATOMS: atom_id res chain seq x y z
N MET A 1 66.73 -40.58 6.22
CA MET A 1 66.29 -39.77 5.08
C MET A 1 64.77 -39.69 5.17
N SER A 2 64.28 -38.68 5.83
CA SER A 2 62.86 -38.37 5.99
C SER A 2 62.49 -37.39 4.86
N THR A 3 61.65 -37.81 3.97
CA THR A 3 61.10 -36.99 2.89
C THR A 3 59.80 -36.32 3.41
N GLU A 4 59.90 -35.03 3.66
CA GLU A 4 58.77 -34.16 3.93
C GLU A 4 57.86 -34.08 2.71
N ILE A 5 56.56 -34.39 2.96
CA ILE A 5 55.48 -34.15 2.01
C ILE A 5 55.04 -32.68 2.18
N PRO A 6 55.12 -31.84 1.18
CA PRO A 6 54.68 -30.46 1.33
C PRO A 6 53.14 -30.37 1.45
N ASN A 7 52.72 -29.74 2.52
CA ASN A 7 51.35 -29.36 2.84
C ASN A 7 50.71 -28.52 1.72
N LYS A 8 49.89 -29.13 0.86
CA LYS A 8 48.99 -28.42 -0.06
C LYS A 8 47.70 -28.00 0.66
N LYS A 9 47.80 -27.03 1.57
CA LYS A 9 46.66 -26.36 2.20
C LYS A 9 46.70 -24.85 1.96
N LYS A 10 46.91 -24.40 0.72
CA LYS A 10 46.94 -22.95 0.43
C LYS A 10 46.48 -22.61 -0.98
N ASP A 11 45.38 -23.06 -1.49
CA ASP A 11 44.84 -22.48 -2.74
C ASP A 11 43.32 -22.70 -3.00
N LEU A 12 42.54 -23.02 -1.95
CA LEU A 12 41.09 -23.16 -2.11
C LEU A 12 40.32 -21.83 -2.03
N ASN A 13 41.00 -20.70 -1.80
CA ASN A 13 40.35 -19.40 -1.54
C ASN A 13 40.43 -18.39 -2.69
N LYS A 14 40.76 -18.79 -3.91
CA LYS A 14 40.87 -17.89 -5.07
C LYS A 14 40.11 -18.36 -6.30
N LYS A 15 38.94 -18.97 -6.13
CA LYS A 15 38.04 -19.07 -7.28
C LYS A 15 37.34 -17.73 -7.46
N GLU A 16 37.68 -17.04 -8.53
CA GLU A 16 36.98 -15.85 -9.00
C GLU A 16 35.85 -16.26 -9.92
N MET A 17 34.81 -15.45 -9.92
CA MET A 17 33.64 -15.64 -10.76
C MET A 17 33.31 -14.35 -11.48
N GLU A 18 32.85 -14.46 -12.71
CA GLU A 18 32.34 -13.33 -13.46
C GLU A 18 30.96 -12.95 -12.95
N VAL A 19 30.83 -11.71 -12.49
CA VAL A 19 29.61 -11.15 -11.92
C VAL A 19 29.23 -9.90 -12.69
N LYS A 20 27.94 -9.81 -13.02
CA LYS A 20 27.34 -8.62 -13.59
C LYS A 20 26.47 -7.93 -12.55
N PHE A 21 26.81 -6.70 -12.21
CA PHE A 21 25.99 -5.87 -11.32
C PHE A 21 24.85 -5.21 -12.08
N ILE A 22 23.64 -5.30 -11.55
CA ILE A 22 22.42 -4.72 -12.12
C ILE A 22 21.68 -3.94 -11.04
N THR A 23 21.09 -2.80 -11.41
CA THR A 23 20.22 -2.02 -10.55
C THR A 23 19.13 -1.33 -11.35
N ASP A 24 17.96 -1.15 -10.73
CA ASP A 24 16.85 -0.33 -11.25
C ASP A 24 16.74 1.01 -10.49
N LEU A 25 17.77 1.40 -9.73
CA LEU A 25 17.80 2.71 -9.13
C LEU A 25 17.81 3.77 -10.24
N GLU A 26 16.86 4.73 -10.16
CA GLU A 26 16.69 5.72 -11.25
C GLU A 26 17.84 6.71 -11.30
N SER A 27 18.43 7.04 -10.14
CA SER A 27 19.54 8.00 -10.07
C SER A 27 20.82 7.47 -10.71
N GLU A 28 21.36 8.23 -11.65
CA GLU A 28 22.59 7.90 -12.38
C GLU A 28 23.82 7.72 -11.47
N ILE A 29 23.83 8.34 -10.27
CA ILE A 29 24.92 8.19 -9.29
C ILE A 29 25.10 6.75 -8.79
N TYR A 30 24.06 5.93 -8.89
CA TYR A 30 24.07 4.53 -8.48
C TYR A 30 24.28 3.56 -9.62
N LYS A 31 24.47 4.03 -10.86
CA LYS A 31 24.69 3.18 -12.03
C LYS A 31 26.17 3.06 -12.35
N LEU A 32 26.61 1.84 -12.63
CA LEU A 32 27.98 1.55 -13.01
C LEU A 32 28.16 1.74 -14.52
N ASN A 33 29.24 2.42 -14.92
CA ASN A 33 29.63 2.54 -16.33
C ASN A 33 30.06 1.19 -16.92
N GLN A 34 30.78 0.38 -16.14
CA GLN A 34 31.11 -1.00 -16.42
C GLN A 34 30.46 -1.86 -15.35
N ASN A 35 29.72 -2.87 -15.74
CA ASN A 35 28.92 -3.68 -14.82
C ASN A 35 29.38 -5.13 -14.67
N ILE A 36 30.45 -5.54 -15.38
CA ILE A 36 30.99 -6.91 -15.33
C ILE A 36 32.35 -6.89 -14.63
N PHE A 37 32.49 -7.75 -13.60
CA PHE A 37 33.67 -7.83 -12.74
C PHE A 37 33.98 -9.28 -12.38
N HIS A 38 35.27 -9.60 -12.17
CA HIS A 38 35.70 -10.85 -11.58
C HIS A 38 35.79 -10.71 -10.06
N ILE A 39 35.00 -11.46 -9.34
CA ILE A 39 34.85 -11.34 -7.87
C ILE A 39 35.18 -12.67 -7.20
N PRO A 40 36.01 -12.66 -6.13
CA PRO A 40 36.28 -13.85 -5.34
C PRO A 40 35.02 -14.43 -4.71
N LEU A 41 34.85 -15.76 -4.78
CA LEU A 41 33.67 -16.46 -4.23
C LEU A 41 33.52 -16.35 -2.71
N ASN A 42 34.56 -15.95 -2.00
CA ASN A 42 34.49 -15.71 -0.54
C ASN A 42 33.99 -14.32 -0.16
N PHE A 43 33.54 -13.50 -1.14
CA PHE A 43 32.99 -12.19 -0.83
C PHE A 43 31.64 -12.33 -0.11
N THR A 44 31.54 -11.60 0.99
CA THR A 44 30.30 -11.39 1.74
C THR A 44 29.59 -10.12 1.23
N SER A 45 28.35 -9.91 1.63
CA SER A 45 27.61 -8.67 1.33
C SER A 45 28.38 -7.41 1.73
N ASN A 46 29.09 -7.43 2.87
CA ASN A 46 29.91 -6.29 3.32
C ASN A 46 31.05 -5.97 2.36
N LYS A 47 31.79 -7.00 1.89
CA LYS A 47 32.86 -6.81 0.90
C LYS A 47 32.35 -6.35 -0.45
N LEU A 48 31.18 -6.85 -0.87
CA LEU A 48 30.50 -6.36 -2.08
C LEU A 48 30.07 -4.91 -1.91
N ASN A 49 29.65 -4.52 -0.73
CA ASN A 49 29.26 -3.14 -0.44
C ASN A 49 30.47 -2.19 -0.49
N GLU A 50 31.60 -2.57 0.09
CA GLU A 50 32.83 -1.81 -0.02
C GLU A 50 33.30 -1.66 -1.49
N LEU A 51 33.25 -2.76 -2.23
CA LEU A 51 33.60 -2.76 -3.66
C LEU A 51 32.68 -1.82 -4.44
N LEU A 52 31.37 -1.95 -4.28
CA LEU A 52 30.38 -1.17 -5.00
C LEU A 52 30.51 0.33 -4.71
N ASN A 53 30.70 0.72 -3.43
CA ASN A 53 30.95 2.11 -3.06
C ASN A 53 32.20 2.70 -3.74
N LYS A 54 33.27 1.91 -3.85
CA LYS A 54 34.50 2.31 -4.57
C LYS A 54 34.23 2.48 -6.07
N LEU A 55 33.50 1.54 -6.68
CA LEU A 55 33.19 1.57 -8.11
C LEU A 55 32.28 2.75 -8.46
N LEU A 56 31.32 3.07 -7.61
CA LEU A 56 30.40 4.19 -7.77
C LEU A 56 31.04 5.54 -7.44
N SER A 57 32.21 5.54 -6.76
CA SER A 57 32.93 6.76 -6.32
C SER A 57 32.02 7.71 -5.53
N LEU A 58 31.18 7.18 -4.62
CA LEU A 58 30.26 7.97 -3.83
C LEU A 58 31.01 8.83 -2.82
N ASN A 59 30.61 10.11 -2.68
CA ASN A 59 31.17 11.01 -1.67
C ASN A 59 30.89 10.52 -0.24
N GLU A 60 29.72 9.95 -0.01
CA GLU A 60 29.32 9.30 1.24
C GLU A 60 29.03 7.82 0.96
N PRO A 61 29.66 6.90 1.69
CA PRO A 61 29.38 5.47 1.54
C PRO A 61 27.90 5.19 1.84
N LYS A 62 27.27 4.39 0.97
CA LYS A 62 25.89 3.93 1.15
C LYS A 62 25.89 2.43 1.40
N ASN A 63 24.90 1.95 2.12
CA ASN A 63 24.68 0.53 2.30
C ASN A 63 23.76 -0.01 1.19
N PHE A 64 24.16 -1.13 0.60
CA PHE A 64 23.40 -1.80 -0.45
C PHE A 64 23.05 -3.22 0.00
N SER A 65 21.85 -3.65 -0.34
CA SER A 65 21.42 -5.05 -0.28
C SER A 65 21.63 -5.70 -1.63
N PHE A 66 22.14 -6.94 -1.65
CA PHE A 66 22.46 -7.69 -2.86
C PHE A 66 21.50 -8.88 -3.00
N PHE A 67 21.10 -9.17 -4.24
CA PHE A 67 20.16 -10.25 -4.56
C PHE A 67 20.70 -11.05 -5.77
N ILE A 68 20.54 -12.36 -5.71
CA ILE A 68 20.83 -13.28 -6.81
C ILE A 68 19.58 -14.14 -7.02
N ASN A 69 19.06 -14.16 -8.26
CA ASN A 69 17.81 -14.87 -8.58
C ASN A 69 16.66 -14.49 -7.62
N ASN A 70 16.54 -13.21 -7.29
CA ASN A 70 15.54 -12.66 -6.36
C ASN A 70 15.62 -13.21 -4.92
N ILE A 71 16.78 -13.68 -4.48
CA ILE A 71 17.03 -14.10 -3.09
C ILE A 71 18.11 -13.19 -2.50
N LYS A 72 17.84 -12.58 -1.33
CA LYS A 72 18.81 -11.71 -0.66
C LYS A 72 20.05 -12.48 -0.25
N LEU A 73 21.23 -11.94 -0.60
CA LEU A 73 22.53 -12.49 -0.22
C LEU A 73 22.80 -12.24 1.26
N THR A 74 22.79 -13.28 2.07
CA THR A 74 23.02 -13.21 3.52
C THR A 74 24.33 -13.84 3.98
N LYS A 75 24.95 -14.62 3.09
CA LYS A 75 26.22 -15.36 3.34
C LYS A 75 27.27 -14.96 2.32
N ASN A 76 28.43 -15.61 2.33
CA ASN A 76 29.39 -15.45 1.24
C ASN A 76 28.84 -16.08 -0.06
N LEU A 77 29.34 -15.61 -1.21
CA LEU A 77 28.88 -16.06 -2.52
C LEU A 77 28.95 -17.58 -2.70
N ASN A 78 30.04 -18.21 -2.25
CA ASN A 78 30.24 -19.65 -2.40
C ASN A 78 29.17 -20.48 -1.67
N GLU A 79 28.93 -20.16 -0.40
CA GLU A 79 27.89 -20.81 0.43
C GLU A 79 26.51 -20.57 -0.14
N PHE A 80 26.22 -19.33 -0.52
CA PHE A 80 24.93 -18.94 -1.07
C PHE A 80 24.60 -19.70 -2.37
N LEU A 81 25.56 -19.78 -3.31
CA LEU A 81 25.38 -20.48 -4.57
C LEU A 81 25.18 -21.98 -4.38
N SER A 82 25.94 -22.58 -3.45
CA SER A 82 25.81 -24.02 -3.16
C SER A 82 24.46 -24.36 -2.53
N GLU A 83 24.00 -23.57 -1.56
CA GLU A 83 22.71 -23.79 -0.88
C GLU A 83 21.51 -23.62 -1.83
N ASN A 84 21.57 -22.64 -2.71
CA ASN A 84 20.49 -22.37 -3.66
C ASN A 84 20.61 -23.15 -4.97
N LYS A 85 21.60 -24.06 -5.10
CA LYS A 85 21.87 -24.91 -6.28
C LYS A 85 21.98 -24.09 -7.56
N ILE A 86 22.61 -22.92 -7.49
CA ILE A 86 22.83 -22.05 -8.63
C ILE A 86 24.04 -22.56 -9.41
N ILE A 87 23.85 -22.86 -10.70
CA ILE A 87 24.91 -23.36 -11.58
C ILE A 87 25.90 -22.23 -11.87
N THR A 88 27.18 -22.48 -11.62
CA THR A 88 28.25 -21.49 -11.69
C THR A 88 29.03 -21.47 -13.01
N GLU A 89 28.55 -22.14 -14.03
CA GLU A 89 29.22 -22.22 -15.33
C GLU A 89 29.10 -20.94 -16.17
N ASN A 90 28.18 -20.05 -15.81
CA ASN A 90 27.89 -18.81 -16.51
C ASN A 90 28.07 -17.61 -15.58
N GLN A 91 28.11 -16.42 -16.18
CA GLN A 91 28.08 -15.13 -15.50
C GLN A 91 26.89 -15.06 -14.55
N ILE A 92 27.12 -14.58 -13.30
CA ILE A 92 26.07 -14.38 -12.32
C ILE A 92 25.64 -12.90 -12.32
N GLU A 93 24.34 -12.68 -12.36
CA GLU A 93 23.75 -11.37 -12.18
C GLU A 93 23.51 -11.11 -10.68
N ILE A 94 24.14 -10.07 -10.14
CA ILE A 94 23.91 -9.57 -8.78
C ILE A 94 23.13 -8.27 -8.87
N TYR A 95 21.90 -8.33 -8.42
CA TYR A 95 21.05 -7.16 -8.24
C TYR A 95 21.40 -6.42 -6.98
N TYR A 96 21.54 -5.10 -7.04
CA TYR A 96 21.78 -4.29 -5.86
C TYR A 96 20.79 -3.13 -5.72
N LEU A 97 20.38 -2.89 -4.47
CA LEU A 97 19.43 -1.85 -4.08
C LEU A 97 19.97 -1.15 -2.84
N LEU A 98 19.56 0.10 -2.62
CA LEU A 98 19.83 0.77 -1.35
C LEU A 98 19.25 -0.06 -0.20
N GLU A 99 20.06 -0.26 0.84
CA GLU A 99 19.60 -0.96 2.02
C GLU A 99 18.60 -0.09 2.80
N ILE A 100 17.48 -0.70 3.16
CA ILE A 100 16.51 -0.08 4.06
C ILE A 100 16.99 -0.36 5.48
N ASN A 101 17.24 0.68 6.26
CA ASN A 101 17.60 0.55 7.67
C ASN A 101 16.49 -0.13 8.46
N GLU A 102 16.84 -0.75 9.58
CA GLU A 102 15.84 -1.32 10.49
C GLU A 102 14.94 -0.20 11.03
N PRO A 103 13.61 -0.33 10.90
CA PRO A 103 12.67 0.66 11.38
C PRO A 103 12.74 0.81 12.89
N GLN A 104 12.84 2.04 13.35
CA GLN A 104 12.80 2.36 14.77
C GLN A 104 11.45 2.99 15.12
N LYS A 105 10.86 2.53 16.21
CA LYS A 105 9.63 3.10 16.74
C LYS A 105 9.87 4.52 17.24
N THR A 106 9.15 5.46 16.66
CA THR A 106 9.30 6.88 17.03
C THR A 106 8.18 7.37 17.91
N ASN A 107 6.96 6.88 17.72
CA ASN A 107 5.82 7.33 18.50
C ASN A 107 4.70 6.28 18.56
N THR A 108 3.88 6.38 19.62
CA THR A 108 2.62 5.65 19.78
C THR A 108 1.57 6.61 20.31
N ILE A 109 0.46 6.72 19.59
CA ILE A 109 -0.68 7.55 19.98
C ILE A 109 -1.84 6.63 20.30
N LYS A 110 -2.46 6.78 21.47
CA LYS A 110 -3.63 6.01 21.86
C LYS A 110 -4.91 6.73 21.46
N GLU A 111 -5.82 6.01 20.82
CA GLU A 111 -7.18 6.42 20.50
C GLU A 111 -8.19 5.76 21.44
N ASN A 112 -9.44 6.22 21.37
CA ASN A 112 -10.52 5.71 22.21
C ASN A 112 -11.20 4.48 21.61
N GLU A 113 -10.93 4.18 20.34
CA GLU A 113 -11.60 3.13 19.58
C GLU A 113 -10.62 2.48 18.60
N TRP A 114 -10.95 1.32 18.09
CA TRP A 114 -10.16 0.59 17.07
C TRP A 114 -9.94 1.41 15.82
N ILE A 115 -8.76 1.27 15.25
CA ILE A 115 -8.37 2.01 14.04
C ILE A 115 -8.77 1.19 12.82
N LYS A 116 -9.69 1.71 12.02
CA LYS A 116 -10.14 1.05 10.79
C LYS A 116 -9.27 1.39 9.59
N ASN A 117 -8.94 2.67 9.42
CA ASN A 117 -8.24 3.15 8.23
C ASN A 117 -7.34 4.34 8.57
N ILE A 118 -6.20 4.43 7.89
CA ILE A 118 -5.26 5.55 7.97
C ILE A 118 -5.12 6.17 6.58
N GLN A 119 -5.14 7.50 6.48
CA GLN A 119 -4.90 8.23 5.24
C GLN A 119 -3.82 9.28 5.45
N ILE A 120 -2.87 9.36 4.51
CA ILE A 120 -1.84 10.38 4.52
C ILE A 120 -2.38 11.63 3.83
N LEU A 121 -2.29 12.76 4.52
CA LEU A 121 -2.77 14.05 4.05
C LEU A 121 -1.65 14.75 3.28
N LYS A 122 -1.50 14.42 2.00
CA LYS A 122 -0.51 15.05 1.12
C LYS A 122 -0.85 16.52 0.94
N GLU A 123 0.18 17.37 0.80
CA GLU A 123 0.07 18.81 0.51
C GLU A 123 -0.57 19.68 1.61
N MET A 124 -0.81 19.13 2.79
CA MET A 124 -1.18 19.97 3.93
C MET A 124 0.08 20.58 4.56
N LYS A 125 0.36 21.83 4.25
CA LYS A 125 1.45 22.60 4.85
C LYS A 125 1.04 23.08 6.24
N PHE A 126 1.07 22.19 7.22
CA PHE A 126 1.23 22.64 8.60
C PHE A 126 2.73 22.75 8.87
N SER A 127 3.21 23.95 9.11
CA SER A 127 4.60 24.30 9.47
C SER A 127 5.67 23.21 9.27
N ASN A 128 6.59 23.48 8.33
CA ASN A 128 7.90 22.85 8.18
C ASN A 128 8.10 21.41 8.71
N LYS A 129 8.20 20.45 7.81
CA LYS A 129 8.72 19.07 7.95
C LYS A 129 7.80 17.97 8.52
N ASN A 130 6.54 18.20 8.81
CA ASN A 130 5.73 17.22 9.51
C ASN A 130 4.73 16.52 8.59
N SER A 131 4.73 15.22 8.71
CA SER A 131 3.80 14.32 8.03
C SER A 131 2.41 14.41 8.64
N ASN A 132 1.44 14.89 7.88
CA ASN A 132 0.06 14.97 8.31
C ASN A 132 -0.71 13.73 7.90
N PHE A 133 -1.54 13.21 8.78
CA PHE A 133 -2.38 12.06 8.51
C PHE A 133 -3.70 12.15 9.24
N CYS A 134 -4.68 11.38 8.81
CA CYS A 134 -5.91 11.18 9.56
C CYS A 134 -6.17 9.69 9.79
N VAL A 135 -6.87 9.42 10.86
CA VAL A 135 -7.21 8.09 11.34
C VAL A 135 -8.72 7.98 11.45
N GLY A 136 -9.28 7.04 10.70
CA GLY A 136 -10.68 6.68 10.79
C GLY A 136 -10.88 5.57 11.82
N LEU A 137 -11.75 5.80 12.78
CA LEU A 137 -12.07 4.88 13.87
C LEU A 137 -13.31 4.04 13.52
N PHE A 138 -13.43 2.87 14.12
CA PHE A 138 -14.56 1.97 13.84
C PHE A 138 -15.92 2.61 14.17
N ASN A 139 -16.01 3.47 15.18
CA ASN A 139 -17.22 4.23 15.51
C ASN A 139 -17.57 5.35 14.53
N GLY A 140 -16.87 5.46 13.42
CA GLY A 140 -17.07 6.48 12.39
C GLY A 140 -16.39 7.82 12.65
N GLU A 141 -15.78 8.06 13.80
CA GLU A 141 -15.02 9.27 14.06
C GLU A 141 -13.74 9.33 13.24
N ILE A 142 -13.26 10.53 12.92
CA ILE A 142 -12.00 10.75 12.20
C ILE A 142 -11.13 11.71 12.98
N SER A 143 -9.98 11.25 13.42
CA SER A 143 -8.98 12.03 14.13
C SER A 143 -7.90 12.52 13.17
N PHE A 144 -7.57 13.81 13.23
CA PHE A 144 -6.57 14.45 12.39
C PHE A 144 -5.31 14.75 13.20
N TYR A 145 -4.16 14.46 12.61
CA TYR A 145 -2.86 14.56 13.24
C TYR A 145 -1.88 15.39 12.43
N ASN A 146 -1.06 16.17 13.14
CA ASN A 146 0.15 16.78 12.62
C ASN A 146 1.32 16.12 13.34
N SER A 147 2.03 15.24 12.64
CA SER A 147 3.07 14.36 13.20
C SER A 147 2.56 13.56 14.41
N ASN A 148 2.76 14.06 15.60
CA ASN A 148 2.44 13.37 16.84
C ASN A 148 1.29 14.02 17.62
N ASN A 149 0.80 15.17 17.17
CA ASN A 149 -0.20 15.94 17.88
C ASN A 149 -1.57 15.80 17.22
N LYS A 150 -2.58 15.40 18.00
CA LYS A 150 -3.97 15.42 17.56
C LYS A 150 -4.44 16.86 17.43
N ILE A 151 -4.90 17.24 16.24
CA ILE A 151 -5.33 18.61 15.92
C ILE A 151 -6.81 18.76 16.25
N TYR A 152 -7.66 17.89 15.66
CA TYR A 152 -9.09 17.88 15.89
C TYR A 152 -9.69 16.52 15.57
N THR A 153 -10.93 16.30 15.97
CA THR A 153 -11.71 15.10 15.66
C THR A 153 -13.01 15.50 14.98
N LEU A 154 -13.26 14.92 13.82
CA LEU A 154 -14.55 14.96 13.16
C LEU A 154 -15.44 13.88 13.79
N LYS A 155 -16.38 14.32 14.59
CA LYS A 155 -17.29 13.41 15.29
C LYS A 155 -18.38 12.90 14.37
N ASN A 156 -18.94 11.76 14.72
CA ASN A 156 -20.15 11.27 14.09
C ASN A 156 -21.34 12.09 14.63
N LEU A 157 -21.89 13.00 13.79
CA LEU A 157 -22.93 13.96 14.20
C LEU A 157 -24.34 13.38 14.18
N GLU A 158 -24.51 12.08 14.21
CA GLU A 158 -25.85 11.52 14.38
C GLU A 158 -26.31 11.75 15.80
N ASN A 159 -27.09 12.83 16.00
CA ASN A 159 -27.93 13.04 17.17
C ASN A 159 -29.10 12.05 17.18
N SER A 160 -28.85 10.76 17.06
CA SER A 160 -29.88 9.76 17.28
C SER A 160 -29.92 9.46 18.79
N VAL A 161 -31.12 9.53 19.32
CA VAL A 161 -31.45 9.20 20.70
C VAL A 161 -31.17 7.71 21.01
N ASP A 162 -30.95 6.92 19.95
CA ASP A 162 -30.64 5.49 20.01
C ASP A 162 -29.11 5.30 19.85
N GLU A 163 -28.44 4.97 20.94
CA GLU A 163 -27.00 4.63 20.98
C GLU A 163 -26.64 3.44 20.07
N ASP A 164 -27.62 2.65 19.65
CA ASP A 164 -27.45 1.47 18.78
C ASP A 164 -27.25 1.78 17.29
N CYS A 165 -27.37 3.06 16.87
CA CYS A 165 -27.27 3.48 15.47
C CYS A 165 -25.95 4.20 15.12
N LEU A 166 -24.88 4.00 15.89
CA LEU A 166 -23.57 4.54 15.57
C LEU A 166 -23.03 3.90 14.27
N GLY A 167 -22.93 4.71 13.21
CA GLY A 167 -22.46 4.25 11.92
C GLY A 167 -21.03 3.74 12.00
N LEU A 168 -20.83 2.48 11.63
CA LEU A 168 -19.50 1.87 11.58
C LEU A 168 -18.76 2.33 10.32
N LEU A 169 -17.51 2.80 10.47
CA LEU A 169 -16.67 3.19 9.35
C LEU A 169 -16.34 1.97 8.49
N THR A 170 -16.71 2.02 7.21
CA THR A 170 -16.32 1.01 6.22
C THR A 170 -15.10 1.43 5.43
N CYS A 171 -15.08 2.66 4.92
CA CYS A 171 -14.00 3.21 4.13
C CYS A 171 -13.77 4.69 4.43
N LEU A 172 -12.52 5.10 4.35
CA LEU A 172 -12.08 6.49 4.40
C LEU A 172 -11.10 6.74 3.25
N LYS A 173 -11.35 7.79 2.45
CA LYS A 173 -10.45 8.17 1.36
C LYS A 173 -10.21 9.67 1.38
N TYR A 174 -8.94 10.04 1.35
CA TYR A 174 -8.50 11.43 1.19
C TYR A 174 -7.88 11.65 -0.18
N TYR A 175 -8.15 12.81 -0.78
CA TYR A 175 -7.53 13.24 -2.03
C TYR A 175 -7.56 14.75 -2.18
N VAL A 176 -6.78 15.24 -3.14
CA VAL A 176 -6.78 16.64 -3.55
C VAL A 176 -7.32 16.69 -4.97
N ASP A 177 -8.34 17.53 -5.20
CA ASP A 177 -8.96 17.68 -6.52
C ASP A 177 -8.10 18.59 -7.44
N SER A 178 -8.54 18.72 -8.71
CA SER A 178 -7.85 19.55 -9.71
C SER A 178 -7.79 21.04 -9.34
N ASN A 179 -8.67 21.50 -8.45
CA ASN A 179 -8.73 22.86 -7.95
C ASN A 179 -7.97 23.07 -6.64
N ASN A 180 -7.20 22.06 -6.23
CA ASN A 180 -6.45 22.02 -4.97
C ASN A 180 -7.35 22.03 -3.72
N ASN A 181 -8.63 21.62 -3.84
CA ASN A 181 -9.48 21.40 -2.69
C ASN A 181 -9.14 20.05 -2.05
N LYS A 182 -9.08 20.05 -0.74
CA LYS A 182 -8.74 18.87 0.07
C LYS A 182 -10.01 18.14 0.45
N MET A 183 -10.25 17.03 -0.19
CA MET A 183 -11.49 16.27 -0.11
C MET A 183 -11.32 15.03 0.74
N LEU A 184 -12.31 14.73 1.58
CA LEU A 184 -12.40 13.52 2.37
C LEU A 184 -13.75 12.85 2.14
N ILE A 185 -13.70 11.57 1.77
CA ILE A 185 -14.88 10.71 1.61
C ILE A 185 -14.93 9.75 2.78
N ARG A 186 -16.08 9.67 3.45
CA ARG A 186 -16.37 8.74 4.53
C ARG A 186 -17.57 7.89 4.17
N CYS A 187 -17.40 6.57 4.21
CA CYS A 187 -18.49 5.60 4.06
C CYS A 187 -18.78 4.95 5.40
N LEU A 188 -20.08 4.82 5.71
CA LEU A 188 -20.57 4.28 6.98
C LEU A 188 -21.55 3.13 6.73
N LYS A 189 -21.50 2.10 7.56
CA LYS A 189 -22.49 1.02 7.64
C LYS A 189 -23.36 1.22 8.89
N ASN A 190 -24.61 0.79 8.82
CA ASN A 190 -25.58 0.90 9.92
C ASN A 190 -25.91 2.36 10.32
N SER A 191 -25.75 3.30 9.42
CA SER A 191 -26.03 4.72 9.60
C SER A 191 -27.10 5.18 8.63
N ASN A 192 -27.88 6.20 9.02
CA ASN A 192 -28.77 6.88 8.09
C ASN A 192 -28.00 7.61 6.98
N ASN A 193 -26.73 7.93 7.25
CA ASN A 193 -25.83 8.61 6.31
C ASN A 193 -24.73 7.66 5.88
N LYS A 194 -24.93 6.98 4.79
CA LYS A 194 -23.99 5.95 4.32
C LYS A 194 -22.78 6.53 3.60
N LEU A 195 -22.91 7.75 3.07
CA LEU A 195 -21.86 8.45 2.33
C LEU A 195 -21.81 9.92 2.73
N GLU A 196 -20.65 10.40 3.06
CA GLU A 196 -20.40 11.81 3.33
C GLU A 196 -19.13 12.27 2.62
N ILE A 197 -19.19 13.47 2.00
CA ILE A 197 -18.06 14.09 1.33
C ILE A 197 -17.81 15.44 1.99
N TYR A 198 -16.58 15.66 2.42
CA TYR A 198 -16.14 16.86 3.10
C TYR A 198 -15.06 17.58 2.31
N ASN A 199 -15.10 18.91 2.32
CA ASN A 199 -13.96 19.75 2.04
C ASN A 199 -13.28 20.11 3.36
N ILE A 200 -11.98 19.81 3.47
CA ILE A 200 -11.21 20.01 4.69
C ILE A 200 -10.37 21.27 4.52
N ASN A 201 -10.47 22.19 5.46
CA ASN A 201 -9.56 23.32 5.57
C ASN A 201 -8.67 23.14 6.81
N PRO A 202 -7.45 22.66 6.62
CA PRO A 202 -6.56 22.36 7.74
C PRO A 202 -6.05 23.61 8.45
N GLU A 203 -5.89 24.71 7.74
CA GLU A 203 -5.35 25.97 8.31
C GLU A 203 -6.32 26.57 9.34
N LEU A 204 -7.60 26.37 9.12
CA LEU A 204 -8.67 26.85 10.00
C LEU A 204 -9.15 25.78 11.00
N ASN A 205 -8.56 24.60 11.02
CA ASN A 205 -9.04 23.43 11.77
C ASN A 205 -10.53 23.21 11.56
N SER A 206 -11.01 23.40 10.33
CA SER A 206 -12.41 23.35 9.96
C SER A 206 -12.66 22.40 8.79
N TYR A 207 -13.88 21.94 8.72
CA TYR A 207 -14.37 21.11 7.61
C TYR A 207 -15.75 21.57 7.20
N ASN A 208 -16.05 21.46 5.90
CA ASN A 208 -17.35 21.75 5.35
C ASN A 208 -17.92 20.47 4.75
N LEU A 209 -19.08 20.04 5.24
CA LEU A 209 -19.82 18.95 4.63
C LEU A 209 -20.39 19.41 3.31
N LEU A 210 -20.00 18.81 2.21
CA LEU A 210 -20.47 19.12 0.85
C LEU A 210 -21.65 18.26 0.44
N TYR A 211 -21.62 16.99 0.84
CA TYR A 211 -22.63 16.02 0.46
C TYR A 211 -22.88 15.01 1.57
N LYS A 212 -24.13 14.62 1.71
CA LYS A 212 -24.63 13.62 2.64
C LYS A 212 -25.74 12.84 1.96
N ASN A 213 -25.62 11.53 1.89
CA ASN A 213 -26.70 10.69 1.37
C ASN A 213 -27.68 10.36 2.47
N ASN A 214 -28.92 10.87 2.33
CA ASN A 214 -30.01 10.62 3.25
C ASN A 214 -30.98 9.53 2.74
N LYS A 215 -30.74 8.92 1.58
CA LYS A 215 -31.58 7.83 1.08
C LYS A 215 -31.39 6.61 1.96
N ILE A 216 -32.46 6.10 2.51
CA ILE A 216 -32.54 4.80 3.17
C ILE A 216 -32.42 3.76 2.04
N LEU A 217 -31.20 3.46 1.67
CA LEU A 217 -30.91 2.32 0.80
C LEU A 217 -30.52 1.17 1.74
N ASP A 218 -31.01 -0.04 1.47
CA ASP A 218 -30.53 -1.26 2.13
C ASP A 218 -29.03 -1.51 1.84
N GLU A 219 -28.44 -0.64 1.05
CA GLU A 219 -27.12 -0.73 0.47
C GLU A 219 -26.09 -0.03 1.34
N SER A 220 -24.98 -0.68 1.58
CA SER A 220 -23.79 -0.08 2.20
C SER A 220 -22.65 -0.07 1.21
N TYR A 221 -21.96 1.07 1.10
CA TYR A 221 -20.69 1.12 0.39
C TYR A 221 -19.56 0.66 1.32
N LEU A 222 -18.77 -0.28 0.83
CA LEU A 222 -17.67 -0.91 1.59
C LEU A 222 -16.32 -0.31 1.24
N ASN A 223 -16.16 0.18 0.01
CA ASN A 223 -14.91 0.75 -0.48
C ASN A 223 -15.16 1.86 -1.49
N VAL A 224 -14.22 2.79 -1.59
CA VAL A 224 -14.24 3.90 -2.54
C VAL A 224 -12.86 4.14 -3.12
N ASP A 225 -12.81 4.44 -4.40
CA ASP A 225 -11.59 4.93 -5.03
C ASP A 225 -11.88 6.07 -6.03
N ILE A 226 -10.83 6.81 -6.36
CA ILE A 226 -10.90 8.03 -7.15
C ILE A 226 -10.09 7.84 -8.42
N ASN A 227 -10.64 8.27 -9.54
CA ASN A 227 -9.96 8.21 -10.82
C ASN A 227 -8.65 9.02 -10.76
N PRO A 228 -7.51 8.41 -11.09
CA PRO A 228 -6.19 9.02 -10.90
C PRO A 228 -5.89 10.21 -11.82
N ILE A 229 -6.66 10.39 -12.87
CA ILE A 229 -6.51 11.49 -13.85
C ILE A 229 -7.67 12.47 -13.69
N ASN A 230 -8.91 11.98 -13.70
CA ASN A 230 -10.09 12.80 -13.44
C ASN A 230 -10.54 12.64 -11.99
N PHE A 231 -10.00 13.46 -11.09
CA PHE A 231 -10.30 13.43 -9.64
C PHE A 231 -11.77 13.71 -9.29
N ASN A 232 -12.59 14.08 -10.27
CA ASN A 232 -14.03 14.29 -10.06
C ASN A 232 -14.84 13.00 -10.28
N ILE A 233 -14.24 11.95 -10.83
CA ILE A 233 -14.88 10.65 -10.99
C ILE A 233 -14.48 9.73 -9.84
N ILE A 234 -15.48 9.24 -9.11
CA ILE A 234 -15.29 8.29 -8.00
C ILE A 234 -16.05 7.00 -8.30
N ALA A 235 -15.47 5.88 -7.88
CA ALA A 235 -16.09 4.56 -7.92
C ALA A 235 -16.37 4.10 -6.50
N MET A 236 -17.56 3.62 -6.25
CA MET A 236 -17.98 3.13 -4.95
C MET A 236 -18.48 1.70 -5.09
N ALA A 237 -17.89 0.81 -4.33
CA ALA A 237 -18.20 -0.60 -4.29
C ALA A 237 -19.02 -0.96 -3.06
N GLY A 238 -20.01 -1.81 -3.24
CA GLY A 238 -20.88 -2.23 -2.16
C GLY A 238 -21.79 -3.39 -2.55
N GLN A 239 -22.95 -3.44 -1.92
CA GLN A 239 -23.92 -4.51 -2.08
C GLN A 239 -25.30 -3.95 -2.29
N GLN A 240 -26.03 -4.53 -3.23
CA GLN A 240 -27.46 -4.33 -3.44
C GLN A 240 -28.14 -5.69 -3.62
N ASN A 241 -29.22 -5.94 -2.89
CA ASN A 241 -29.95 -7.22 -2.98
C ASN A 241 -29.05 -8.46 -2.88
N LYS A 242 -28.06 -8.43 -1.99
CA LYS A 242 -27.05 -9.48 -1.77
C LYS A 242 -26.08 -9.70 -2.94
N LYS A 243 -26.10 -8.86 -3.97
CA LYS A 243 -25.15 -8.89 -5.09
C LYS A 243 -24.26 -7.68 -5.07
N GLY A 244 -23.05 -7.85 -5.56
CA GLY A 244 -22.08 -6.77 -5.64
C GLY A 244 -22.45 -5.74 -6.69
N ILE A 245 -22.31 -4.46 -6.36
CA ILE A 245 -22.49 -3.34 -7.27
C ILE A 245 -21.28 -2.42 -7.26
N ILE A 246 -21.12 -1.64 -8.31
CA ILE A 246 -20.20 -0.52 -8.38
C ILE A 246 -20.92 0.67 -9.00
N ASP A 247 -21.02 1.74 -8.23
CA ASP A 247 -21.57 3.01 -8.68
C ASP A 247 -20.44 3.96 -9.06
N ILE A 248 -20.59 4.60 -10.22
CA ILE A 248 -19.66 5.64 -10.70
C ILE A 248 -20.36 6.98 -10.56
N PHE A 249 -19.72 7.90 -9.85
CA PHE A 249 -20.24 9.26 -9.63
C PHE A 249 -19.32 10.31 -10.24
N ASP A 250 -19.94 11.41 -10.69
CA ASP A 250 -19.24 12.66 -11.01
C ASP A 250 -19.55 13.70 -9.94
N ILE A 251 -18.52 14.12 -9.23
CA ILE A 251 -18.62 15.09 -8.13
C ILE A 251 -18.35 16.55 -8.54
N ASN A 252 -18.16 16.81 -9.84
CA ASN A 252 -17.95 18.18 -10.35
C ASN A 252 -19.04 19.17 -9.89
N ASN A 253 -20.27 18.70 -9.77
CA ASN A 253 -21.43 19.52 -9.43
C ASN A 253 -21.60 19.73 -7.92
N LEU A 254 -20.76 19.11 -7.08
CA LEU A 254 -20.69 19.41 -5.64
C LEU A 254 -20.00 20.77 -5.40
N SER A 255 -20.26 21.75 -6.26
CA SER A 255 -19.67 23.07 -6.15
C SER A 255 -20.03 23.72 -4.81
N LEU A 256 -19.02 24.31 -4.21
CA LEU A 256 -19.11 25.25 -3.09
C LEU A 256 -20.12 26.34 -3.42
N ASN A 257 -21.42 26.09 -3.19
CA ASN A 257 -22.38 27.14 -3.18
C ASN A 257 -22.01 28.11 -2.04
N LYS A 258 -21.22 29.13 -2.38
CA LYS A 258 -20.98 30.29 -1.54
C LYS A 258 -22.33 30.98 -1.35
N THR A 259 -23.15 30.47 -0.44
CA THR A 259 -24.36 31.15 -0.04
C THR A 259 -23.96 32.31 0.86
N ASN A 260 -23.77 33.48 0.25
CA ASN A 260 -23.86 34.76 0.92
C ASN A 260 -25.33 34.97 1.34
N SER A 261 -25.79 34.32 2.39
CA SER A 261 -27.06 34.66 3.00
C SER A 261 -27.09 34.40 4.49
N LYS A 262 -27.23 35.50 5.24
CA LYS A 262 -27.40 35.59 6.69
C LYS A 262 -28.71 34.98 7.24
N LYS A 263 -29.31 33.96 6.59
CA LYS A 263 -30.49 33.28 7.07
C LYS A 263 -30.16 31.79 7.21
N LYS A 264 -30.36 31.21 8.38
CA LYS A 264 -30.37 29.76 8.65
C LYS A 264 -31.39 29.10 7.73
N ARG A 265 -30.99 28.72 6.53
CA ARG A 265 -31.80 27.87 5.63
C ARG A 265 -31.30 26.42 5.81
N LYS A 266 -32.24 25.47 5.83
CA LYS A 266 -31.95 24.07 5.61
C LYS A 266 -31.03 23.99 4.40
N ILE A 267 -29.86 23.38 4.58
CA ILE A 267 -28.94 23.09 3.48
C ILE A 267 -29.61 21.95 2.73
N ASP A 268 -30.25 22.23 1.61
CA ASP A 268 -30.68 21.19 0.67
C ASP A 268 -29.41 20.67 -0.03
N PHE A 269 -28.96 19.49 0.37
CA PHE A 269 -27.89 18.81 -0.32
C PHE A 269 -28.36 18.42 -1.71
N THR A 270 -27.58 18.76 -2.74
CA THR A 270 -27.84 18.29 -4.12
C THR A 270 -27.81 16.78 -4.13
N GLU A 271 -28.85 16.15 -4.68
CA GLU A 271 -28.86 14.69 -4.87
C GLU A 271 -27.72 14.31 -5.80
N LEU A 272 -26.81 13.47 -5.32
CA LEU A 272 -25.76 12.85 -6.13
C LEU A 272 -26.29 11.51 -6.63
N ASN A 273 -26.58 11.45 -7.93
CA ASN A 273 -26.98 10.21 -8.57
C ASN A 273 -25.76 9.62 -9.32
N PRO A 274 -25.60 8.30 -9.36
CA PRO A 274 -24.56 7.68 -10.15
C PRO A 274 -24.78 8.00 -11.64
N ILE A 275 -23.69 8.37 -12.33
CA ILE A 275 -23.72 8.52 -13.79
C ILE A 275 -23.86 7.18 -14.50
N PHE A 276 -23.38 6.13 -13.83
CA PHE A 276 -23.49 4.76 -14.29
C PHE A 276 -23.30 3.77 -13.13
N THR A 277 -24.03 2.64 -13.17
CA THR A 277 -23.93 1.53 -12.21
C THR A 277 -23.58 0.24 -12.94
N PHE A 278 -22.54 -0.43 -12.51
CA PHE A 278 -22.29 -1.82 -12.84
C PHE A 278 -23.08 -2.70 -11.87
N ASN A 279 -24.11 -3.38 -12.36
CA ASN A 279 -24.94 -4.27 -11.56
C ASN A 279 -24.39 -5.70 -11.58
N GLU A 280 -24.63 -6.42 -10.48
CA GLU A 280 -24.30 -7.85 -10.37
C GLU A 280 -22.86 -8.18 -10.77
N VAL A 281 -21.93 -7.28 -10.40
CA VAL A 281 -20.49 -7.43 -10.70
C VAL A 281 -19.86 -8.62 -10.02
N HIS A 282 -20.41 -9.01 -8.86
CA HIS A 282 -20.03 -10.17 -8.05
C HIS A 282 -21.29 -10.86 -7.52
N TYR A 283 -21.23 -12.17 -7.32
CA TYR A 283 -22.32 -12.94 -6.70
C TYR A 283 -22.47 -12.68 -5.21
N SER A 284 -21.52 -11.99 -4.61
CA SER A 284 -21.45 -11.56 -3.22
C SER A 284 -21.21 -10.05 -3.12
N GLU A 285 -20.94 -9.54 -1.93
CA GLU A 285 -20.52 -8.15 -1.72
C GLU A 285 -19.27 -7.80 -2.52
N THR A 286 -19.22 -6.60 -3.10
CA THR A 286 -17.99 -6.04 -3.67
C THR A 286 -17.22 -5.34 -2.57
N ASN A 287 -16.16 -5.98 -2.07
CA ASN A 287 -15.41 -5.50 -0.91
C ASN A 287 -14.36 -4.46 -1.26
N LEU A 288 -13.79 -4.54 -2.47
CA LEU A 288 -12.68 -3.70 -2.89
C LEU A 288 -12.93 -3.16 -4.30
N VAL A 289 -12.56 -1.91 -4.50
CA VAL A 289 -12.54 -1.23 -5.78
C VAL A 289 -11.32 -0.34 -5.89
N ASN A 290 -10.68 -0.31 -7.06
CA ASN A 290 -9.55 0.57 -7.33
C ASN A 290 -9.47 0.92 -8.82
N PHE A 291 -9.23 2.17 -9.15
CA PHE A 291 -8.90 2.55 -10.52
C PHE A 291 -7.50 2.10 -10.87
N LEU A 292 -7.35 1.33 -11.94
CA LEU A 292 -6.04 0.98 -12.47
C LEU A 292 -5.45 2.16 -13.26
N ASN A 293 -6.29 2.78 -14.08
CA ASN A 293 -6.00 3.99 -14.83
C ASN A 293 -7.31 4.75 -15.13
N GLU A 294 -7.35 5.68 -16.07
CA GLU A 294 -8.56 6.41 -16.43
C GLU A 294 -9.64 5.53 -17.08
N GLU A 295 -9.25 4.40 -17.70
CA GLU A 295 -10.10 3.55 -18.50
C GLU A 295 -10.54 2.26 -17.78
N TYR A 296 -9.66 1.73 -16.89
CA TYR A 296 -9.89 0.44 -16.24
C TYR A 296 -10.11 0.56 -14.74
N LEU A 297 -11.13 -0.15 -14.27
CA LEU A 297 -11.49 -0.28 -12.86
C LEU A 297 -11.41 -1.74 -12.45
N ILE A 298 -10.83 -2.00 -11.29
CA ILE A 298 -10.69 -3.33 -10.69
C ILE A 298 -11.67 -3.45 -9.53
N SER A 299 -12.35 -4.59 -9.43
CA SER A 299 -13.14 -4.94 -8.25
C SER A 299 -12.83 -6.34 -7.76
N CYS A 300 -13.02 -6.57 -6.46
CA CYS A 300 -12.90 -7.87 -5.83
C CYS A 300 -14.09 -8.10 -4.89
N GLY A 301 -14.60 -9.32 -4.90
CA GLY A 301 -15.70 -9.76 -4.04
C GLY A 301 -15.35 -11.05 -3.27
N ASP A 302 -16.26 -11.44 -2.36
CA ASP A 302 -16.14 -12.70 -1.61
C ASP A 302 -16.46 -13.94 -2.46
N ASP A 303 -16.80 -13.74 -3.74
CA ASP A 303 -17.03 -14.81 -4.74
C ASP A 303 -15.73 -15.32 -5.38
N PHE A 304 -14.56 -14.97 -4.82
CA PHE A 304 -13.24 -15.37 -5.27
C PHE A 304 -12.87 -14.87 -6.68
N ASN A 305 -13.53 -13.81 -7.15
CA ASN A 305 -13.25 -13.22 -8.45
C ASN A 305 -12.62 -11.84 -8.32
N ILE A 306 -11.74 -11.56 -9.27
CA ILE A 306 -11.18 -10.24 -9.53
C ILE A 306 -11.70 -9.83 -10.90
N ASN A 307 -12.52 -8.81 -10.96
CA ASN A 307 -13.11 -8.31 -12.19
C ASN A 307 -12.44 -6.99 -12.60
N ILE A 308 -12.15 -6.86 -13.89
CA ILE A 308 -11.64 -5.62 -14.48
C ILE A 308 -12.65 -5.12 -15.49
N PHE A 309 -13.13 -3.89 -15.27
CA PHE A 309 -14.13 -3.25 -16.10
C PHE A 309 -13.50 -2.15 -16.95
N ASN A 310 -13.91 -2.05 -18.19
CA ASN A 310 -13.66 -0.88 -19.02
C ASN A 310 -14.79 0.14 -18.78
N ILE A 311 -14.44 1.30 -18.23
CA ILE A 311 -15.40 2.34 -17.84
C ILE A 311 -16.03 2.98 -19.07
N ASN A 312 -15.24 3.25 -20.12
CA ASN A 312 -15.71 3.90 -21.34
C ASN A 312 -16.67 3.01 -22.12
N LYS A 313 -16.36 1.71 -22.21
CA LYS A 313 -17.20 0.71 -22.88
C LYS A 313 -18.31 0.16 -21.99
N LYS A 314 -18.26 0.45 -20.68
CA LYS A 314 -19.23 0.00 -19.67
C LYS A 314 -19.42 -1.52 -19.65
N ASN A 315 -18.33 -2.27 -19.80
CA ASN A 315 -18.36 -3.73 -19.85
C ASN A 315 -17.23 -4.36 -19.03
N LEU A 316 -17.39 -5.64 -18.71
CA LEU A 316 -16.35 -6.48 -18.15
C LEU A 316 -15.27 -6.69 -19.22
N TYR A 317 -14.02 -6.39 -18.88
CA TYR A 317 -12.85 -6.57 -19.75
C TYR A 317 -12.12 -7.89 -19.48
N LEU A 318 -11.81 -8.17 -18.21
CA LEU A 318 -11.13 -9.39 -17.77
C LEU A 318 -11.72 -9.89 -16.46
N ASN A 319 -11.66 -11.19 -16.23
CA ASN A 319 -11.96 -11.84 -14.97
C ASN A 319 -10.83 -12.80 -14.61
N PHE A 320 -10.39 -12.75 -13.35
CA PHE A 320 -9.43 -13.70 -12.77
C PHE A 320 -10.09 -14.43 -11.60
N ASN A 321 -10.09 -15.76 -11.64
CA ASN A 321 -10.51 -16.57 -10.50
C ASN A 321 -9.32 -16.78 -9.56
N THR A 322 -9.53 -16.59 -8.27
CA THR A 322 -8.48 -16.65 -7.25
C THR A 322 -8.26 -18.05 -6.66
N ASN A 323 -8.95 -19.06 -7.18
CA ASN A 323 -8.90 -20.44 -6.68
C ASN A 323 -9.20 -20.54 -5.17
N TYR A 324 -10.39 -20.04 -4.78
CA TYR A 324 -10.92 -20.07 -3.41
C TYR A 324 -10.15 -19.24 -2.37
N LYS A 325 -9.40 -18.22 -2.81
CA LYS A 325 -8.75 -17.28 -1.91
C LYS A 325 -9.48 -15.96 -1.93
N ASN A 326 -9.87 -15.46 -0.76
CA ASN A 326 -10.54 -14.17 -0.67
C ASN A 326 -9.55 -13.02 -0.81
N PRO A 327 -9.73 -12.11 -1.79
CA PRO A 327 -9.00 -10.87 -1.85
C PRO A 327 -9.39 -9.97 -0.66
N THR A 328 -8.42 -9.48 0.07
CA THR A 328 -8.63 -8.71 1.31
C THR A 328 -8.10 -7.30 1.25
N SER A 329 -7.15 -7.05 0.35
CA SER A 329 -6.58 -5.73 0.11
C SER A 329 -6.16 -5.59 -1.36
N LEU A 330 -6.27 -4.38 -1.89
CA LEU A 330 -6.03 -4.07 -3.30
C LEU A 330 -5.36 -2.71 -3.42
N ILE A 331 -4.31 -2.64 -4.23
CA ILE A 331 -3.69 -1.37 -4.58
C ILE A 331 -3.17 -1.37 -6.01
N ARG A 332 -3.37 -0.27 -6.73
CA ARG A 332 -2.73 -0.04 -8.01
C ARG A 332 -1.23 0.09 -7.85
N PHE A 333 -0.45 -0.70 -8.59
CA PHE A 333 1.00 -0.60 -8.61
C PHE A 333 1.49 0.37 -9.70
N ASN A 334 1.01 0.19 -10.93
CA ASN A 334 1.23 1.09 -12.06
C ASN A 334 -0.01 1.12 -12.98
N ASN A 335 0.09 1.70 -14.18
CA ASN A 335 -1.06 1.84 -15.09
C ASN A 335 -1.60 0.52 -15.66
N ASN A 336 -0.84 -0.59 -15.55
CA ASN A 336 -1.24 -1.89 -16.08
C ASN A 336 -1.21 -2.99 -15.03
N SER A 337 -0.66 -2.74 -13.84
CA SER A 337 -0.50 -3.76 -12.82
C SER A 337 -0.95 -3.31 -11.45
N PHE A 338 -1.35 -4.29 -10.63
CA PHE A 338 -1.90 -4.09 -9.30
C PHE A 338 -1.51 -5.23 -8.35
N LEU A 339 -1.41 -4.92 -7.07
CA LEU A 339 -1.15 -5.88 -6.00
C LEU A 339 -2.44 -6.23 -5.28
N ILE A 340 -2.62 -7.50 -4.99
CA ILE A 340 -3.71 -8.02 -4.17
C ILE A 340 -3.13 -8.85 -3.03
N GLY A 341 -3.59 -8.55 -1.81
CA GLY A 341 -3.40 -9.38 -0.64
C GLY A 341 -4.60 -10.28 -0.40
N PHE A 342 -4.35 -11.46 0.14
CA PHE A 342 -5.34 -12.51 0.35
C PHE A 342 -5.46 -12.89 1.83
N ASN A 343 -6.54 -13.59 2.14
CA ASN A 343 -6.83 -14.09 3.49
C ASN A 343 -5.85 -15.15 4.01
N ASP A 344 -5.03 -15.77 3.13
CA ASP A 344 -4.01 -16.77 3.48
C ASP A 344 -2.57 -16.21 3.54
N GLY A 345 -2.44 -14.87 3.51
CA GLY A 345 -1.14 -14.17 3.54
C GLY A 345 -0.39 -14.16 2.23
N LEU A 346 -1.00 -14.64 1.17
CA LEU A 346 -0.46 -14.52 -0.17
C LEU A 346 -0.67 -13.09 -0.67
N ILE A 347 0.33 -12.56 -1.35
CA ILE A 347 0.23 -11.31 -2.11
C ILE A 347 0.59 -11.64 -3.55
N LYS A 348 -0.21 -11.19 -4.49
CA LYS A 348 0.05 -11.37 -5.92
C LYS A 348 0.11 -10.05 -6.65
N LEU A 349 1.05 -9.96 -7.58
CA LEU A 349 1.11 -8.91 -8.59
C LEU A 349 0.44 -9.43 -9.86
N TYR A 350 -0.55 -8.70 -10.34
CA TYR A 350 -1.27 -8.95 -11.59
C TYR A 350 -0.92 -7.88 -12.61
N ASP A 351 -0.77 -8.30 -13.89
CA ASP A 351 -0.63 -7.41 -15.03
C ASP A 351 -1.73 -7.72 -16.04
N ILE A 352 -2.50 -6.69 -16.44
CA ILE A 352 -3.64 -6.86 -17.36
C ILE A 352 -3.23 -7.20 -18.79
N LYS A 353 -1.94 -6.99 -19.13
CA LYS A 353 -1.39 -7.31 -20.45
C LYS A 353 -0.85 -8.74 -20.54
N GLN A 354 -0.68 -9.41 -19.41
CA GLN A 354 -0.16 -10.77 -19.34
C GLN A 354 -1.28 -11.78 -19.21
N ASN A 355 -1.11 -12.95 -19.82
CA ASN A 355 -2.04 -14.06 -19.63
C ASN A 355 -1.98 -14.60 -18.19
N GLU A 356 -3.06 -15.20 -17.70
CA GLU A 356 -3.15 -15.74 -16.33
C GLU A 356 -1.98 -16.67 -15.96
N LYS A 357 -1.45 -17.45 -16.92
CA LYS A 357 -0.31 -18.35 -16.71
C LYS A 357 1.02 -17.64 -16.47
N GLN A 358 1.14 -16.37 -16.87
CA GLN A 358 2.34 -15.56 -16.70
C GLN A 358 2.28 -14.64 -15.49
N ASN A 359 1.08 -14.45 -14.90
CA ASN A 359 0.87 -13.65 -13.68
C ASN A 359 1.27 -14.45 -12.41
N ASN A 360 2.57 -14.83 -12.32
CA ASN A 360 3.05 -15.71 -11.26
C ASN A 360 3.95 -15.04 -10.22
N ILE A 361 4.04 -13.71 -10.21
CA ILE A 361 4.80 -13.01 -9.19
C ILE A 361 3.97 -12.98 -7.91
N PHE A 362 4.43 -13.69 -6.90
CA PHE A 362 3.77 -13.74 -5.60
C PHE A 362 4.78 -13.63 -4.46
N PHE A 363 4.30 -13.09 -3.34
CA PHE A 363 5.05 -12.87 -2.13
C PHE A 363 4.34 -13.59 -0.98
N LYS A 364 5.05 -14.32 -0.18
CA LYS A 364 4.49 -15.00 0.99
C LYS A 364 5.55 -15.20 2.05
N ASP A 365 5.24 -14.81 3.29
CA ASP A 365 6.06 -15.13 4.44
C ASP A 365 5.74 -16.58 4.88
N PRO A 366 6.68 -17.55 4.72
CA PRO A 366 6.43 -18.93 5.11
C PRO A 366 6.32 -19.12 6.62
N LYS A 367 6.69 -18.11 7.41
CA LYS A 367 6.65 -18.13 8.88
C LYS A 367 5.40 -17.44 9.46
N ALA A 368 4.51 -16.91 8.61
CA ALA A 368 3.27 -16.30 9.07
C ALA A 368 2.28 -17.37 9.53
N PHE A 369 1.80 -17.27 10.75
CA PHE A 369 0.81 -18.20 11.32
C PHE A 369 -0.61 -17.91 10.82
N THR A 370 -0.96 -16.63 10.72
CA THR A 370 -2.24 -16.16 10.20
C THR A 370 -1.96 -15.19 9.07
N GLY A 371 -2.54 -15.47 7.92
CA GLY A 371 -2.10 -14.80 6.73
C GLY A 371 -2.93 -13.63 6.25
N TYR A 372 -4.01 -13.25 6.94
CA TYR A 372 -4.93 -12.21 6.46
C TYR A 372 -4.22 -10.87 6.25
N ILE A 373 -4.02 -10.50 4.98
CA ILE A 373 -3.42 -9.21 4.61
C ILE A 373 -4.52 -8.14 4.66
N SER A 374 -4.46 -7.26 5.63
CA SER A 374 -5.51 -6.26 5.88
C SER A 374 -5.37 -5.00 5.02
N ASP A 375 -4.16 -4.55 4.75
CA ASP A 375 -3.90 -3.35 3.94
C ASP A 375 -2.55 -3.47 3.23
N ILE A 376 -2.43 -2.79 2.08
CA ILE A 376 -1.21 -2.66 1.30
C ILE A 376 -0.99 -1.17 0.99
N SER A 377 0.25 -0.70 1.14
CA SER A 377 0.62 0.67 0.76
C SER A 377 1.91 0.68 -0.01
N LEU A 378 1.97 1.46 -1.10
CA LEU A 378 3.19 1.66 -1.87
C LEU A 378 4.03 2.76 -1.27
N CYS A 379 5.35 2.63 -1.37
CA CYS A 379 6.25 3.74 -1.09
C CYS A 379 6.08 4.83 -2.14
N ASN A 380 5.99 6.08 -1.71
CA ASN A 380 5.80 7.22 -2.61
C ASN A 380 7.13 7.80 -3.14
N ASP A 381 8.26 7.30 -2.67
CA ASP A 381 9.57 7.68 -3.20
C ASP A 381 9.83 6.96 -4.51
N LYS A 382 9.65 7.68 -5.61
CA LYS A 382 9.87 7.13 -6.95
C LYS A 382 11.36 6.99 -7.27
N GLU A 383 12.23 7.77 -6.63
CA GLU A 383 13.66 7.77 -6.97
C GLU A 383 14.39 6.54 -6.41
N ASN A 384 14.09 6.15 -5.16
CA ASN A 384 14.84 5.10 -4.46
C ASN A 384 14.04 3.84 -4.16
N TYR A 385 12.73 3.98 -3.93
CA TYR A 385 11.87 2.90 -3.41
C TYR A 385 10.60 2.69 -4.23
N SER A 386 10.61 2.99 -5.54
CA SER A 386 9.45 2.88 -6.44
C SER A 386 8.81 1.48 -6.48
N ASN A 387 9.60 0.45 -6.18
CA ASN A 387 9.19 -0.96 -6.19
C ASN A 387 8.94 -1.53 -4.78
N THR A 388 8.98 -0.68 -3.75
CA THR A 388 8.81 -1.09 -2.36
C THR A 388 7.37 -0.88 -1.91
N PHE A 389 6.83 -1.87 -1.21
CA PHE A 389 5.51 -1.79 -0.60
C PHE A 389 5.50 -2.37 0.81
N VAL A 390 4.53 -1.94 1.59
CA VAL A 390 4.31 -2.41 2.95
C VAL A 390 2.95 -3.07 3.06
N THR A 391 2.86 -4.10 3.88
CA THR A 391 1.62 -4.81 4.19
C THR A 391 1.40 -4.87 5.68
N SER A 392 0.14 -4.79 6.10
CA SER A 392 -0.31 -5.13 7.45
C SER A 392 -1.09 -6.43 7.45
N SER A 393 -1.10 -7.11 8.59
CA SER A 393 -1.75 -8.40 8.72
C SER A 393 -2.36 -8.59 10.12
N TYR A 394 -3.31 -9.51 10.19
CA TYR A 394 -3.90 -9.98 11.45
C TYR A 394 -2.92 -10.84 12.28
N ASP A 395 -1.74 -11.17 11.73
CA ASP A 395 -0.65 -11.83 12.45
C ASP A 395 0.20 -10.86 13.28
N SER A 396 -0.31 -9.64 13.55
CA SER A 396 0.34 -8.60 14.35
C SER A 396 1.63 -8.04 13.72
N ASN A 397 1.81 -8.25 12.41
CA ASN A 397 3.02 -7.85 11.73
C ASN A 397 2.76 -6.84 10.62
N VAL A 398 3.70 -5.92 10.50
CA VAL A 398 3.90 -5.09 9.31
C VAL A 398 5.14 -5.60 8.59
N LYS A 399 5.02 -5.85 7.29
CA LYS A 399 6.12 -6.40 6.48
C LYS A 399 6.41 -5.48 5.32
N ILE A 400 7.69 -5.25 5.07
CA ILE A 400 8.18 -4.45 3.96
C ILE A 400 8.73 -5.39 2.90
N TRP A 401 8.36 -5.12 1.67
CA TRP A 401 8.67 -5.95 0.51
C TRP A 401 9.27 -5.10 -0.59
N ASP A 402 10.11 -5.70 -1.42
CA ASP A 402 10.52 -5.15 -2.70
C ASP A 402 10.15 -6.16 -3.81
N ILE A 403 9.50 -5.69 -4.87
CA ILE A 403 9.05 -6.55 -5.97
C ILE A 403 10.24 -7.27 -6.63
N ARG A 404 11.41 -6.65 -6.63
CA ARG A 404 12.65 -7.17 -7.20
C ARG A 404 13.41 -8.09 -6.23
N GLY A 405 13.22 -7.88 -4.93
CA GLY A 405 13.98 -8.53 -3.85
C GLY A 405 13.55 -9.95 -3.52
N GLY A 406 12.68 -10.57 -4.33
CA GLY A 406 12.25 -11.94 -4.14
C GLY A 406 10.95 -12.09 -3.37
N ARG A 407 10.64 -13.32 -3.00
CA ARG A 407 9.34 -13.72 -2.44
C ARG A 407 9.22 -13.53 -0.93
N LEU A 408 10.29 -13.12 -0.26
CA LEU A 408 10.34 -12.95 1.19
C LEU A 408 10.30 -11.46 1.57
N PRO A 409 9.75 -11.12 2.75
CA PRO A 409 9.80 -9.75 3.22
C PRO A 409 11.24 -9.33 3.52
N LEU A 410 11.59 -8.09 3.18
CA LEU A 410 12.88 -7.50 3.50
C LEU A 410 13.00 -7.25 5.01
N ILE A 411 11.93 -6.74 5.59
CA ILE A 411 11.86 -6.35 7.01
C ILE A 411 10.50 -6.77 7.56
N LYS A 412 10.50 -7.17 8.83
CA LYS A 412 9.31 -7.49 9.60
C LYS A 412 9.29 -6.65 10.88
N ILE A 413 8.23 -5.91 11.09
CA ILE A 413 7.97 -5.14 12.29
C ILE A 413 6.86 -5.88 13.05
N ASN A 414 7.14 -6.32 14.26
CA ASN A 414 6.13 -6.95 15.12
C ASN A 414 5.43 -5.86 15.94
N SER A 415 4.10 -5.95 16.06
CA SER A 415 3.38 -5.20 17.09
C SER A 415 3.78 -5.72 18.47
N GLU A 416 3.84 -4.82 19.47
CA GLU A 416 4.32 -5.17 20.81
C GLU A 416 3.33 -6.05 21.59
N GLU A 417 2.04 -6.09 21.21
CA GLU A 417 0.96 -6.70 21.99
C GLU A 417 0.08 -7.67 21.20
N ASP A 418 0.63 -8.34 20.18
CA ASP A 418 -0.12 -9.30 19.34
C ASP A 418 -1.46 -8.76 18.77
N GLU A 419 -1.54 -7.44 18.54
CA GLU A 419 -2.71 -6.74 18.03
C GLU A 419 -2.90 -6.98 16.54
N LYS A 420 -4.14 -7.19 16.09
CA LYS A 420 -4.46 -7.24 14.66
C LYS A 420 -4.28 -5.86 14.05
N ILE A 421 -3.47 -5.76 13.03
CA ILE A 421 -3.24 -4.49 12.33
C ILE A 421 -4.20 -4.40 11.16
N PHE A 422 -5.02 -3.33 11.09
CA PHE A 422 -6.04 -3.16 10.06
C PHE A 422 -5.60 -2.25 8.92
N SER A 423 -4.74 -1.27 9.19
CA SER A 423 -4.28 -0.33 8.18
C SER A 423 -2.81 0.03 8.36
N VAL A 424 -2.13 0.21 7.23
CA VAL A 424 -0.73 0.64 7.16
C VAL A 424 -0.54 1.62 6.01
N LYS A 425 0.25 2.69 6.23
CA LYS A 425 0.60 3.64 5.17
C LYS A 425 2.06 4.06 5.27
N PHE A 426 2.71 4.18 4.10
CA PHE A 426 3.93 4.96 3.99
C PHE A 426 3.62 6.44 4.08
N ASN A 427 4.35 7.14 4.95
CA ASN A 427 4.25 8.57 5.16
C ASN A 427 5.57 9.26 4.82
N GLY A 428 5.69 9.73 3.59
CA GLY A 428 6.95 10.22 3.06
C GLY A 428 7.96 9.11 2.77
N LEU A 429 9.25 9.46 2.77
CA LEU A 429 10.33 8.57 2.36
C LEU A 429 10.70 7.53 3.44
N ASN A 430 10.58 7.91 4.71
CA ASN A 430 11.22 7.18 5.80
C ASN A 430 10.26 6.79 6.93
N ASN A 431 8.95 6.99 6.79
CA ASN A 431 8.01 6.73 7.87
C ASN A 431 6.93 5.75 7.47
N ILE A 432 6.60 4.83 8.39
CA ILE A 432 5.44 3.96 8.31
C ILE A 432 4.52 4.25 9.48
N ILE A 433 3.22 4.36 9.19
CA ILE A 433 2.17 4.53 10.20
C ILE A 433 1.22 3.35 10.09
N PHE A 434 0.89 2.73 11.21
CA PHE A 434 -0.06 1.62 11.23
C PHE A 434 -0.88 1.59 12.53
N GLY A 435 -2.02 0.90 12.48
CA GLY A 435 -2.88 0.71 13.62
C GLY A 435 -3.96 -0.36 13.40
N GLY A 436 -4.64 -0.74 14.46
CA GLY A 436 -5.62 -1.83 14.46
C GLY A 436 -6.49 -1.90 15.71
N ASP A 437 -6.75 -3.11 16.21
CA ASP A 437 -7.66 -3.38 17.33
C ASP A 437 -7.11 -2.98 18.72
N GLY A 438 -5.81 -2.72 18.82
CA GLY A 438 -5.22 -2.16 20.02
C GLY A 438 -5.50 -0.68 20.25
N SER A 439 -6.26 -0.01 19.38
CA SER A 439 -6.57 1.42 19.47
C SER A 439 -5.32 2.30 19.53
N ARG A 440 -4.25 1.88 18.88
CA ARG A 440 -2.94 2.57 18.86
C ARG A 440 -2.51 2.87 17.44
N VAL A 441 -2.05 4.11 17.23
CA VAL A 441 -1.34 4.52 16.03
C VAL A 441 0.14 4.46 16.31
N ASN A 442 0.83 3.56 15.65
CA ASN A 442 2.27 3.38 15.78
C ASN A 442 2.97 4.03 14.58
N THR A 443 4.02 4.80 14.85
CA THR A 443 4.87 5.42 13.82
C THR A 443 6.29 4.88 13.93
N TYR A 444 6.84 4.43 12.81
CA TYR A 444 8.20 3.94 12.68
C TYR A 444 8.96 4.74 11.63
N THR A 445 10.26 4.98 11.86
CA THR A 445 11.17 5.69 10.95
C THR A 445 12.34 4.77 10.58
N PHE A 446 12.81 4.85 9.31
CA PHE A 446 13.97 4.09 8.79
C PHE A 446 15.27 4.88 8.87
#